data_4af0201d4f58af7d766637aa8f286f67
#
_entry.id   4af0201d4f58af7d766637aa8f286f67
#
_cell.length_a   1.000
_cell.length_b   1.000
_cell.length_c   1.000
_cell.angle_alpha   90.00
_cell.angle_beta   90.00
_cell.angle_gamma   90.00
#
_symmetry.space_group_name_H-M   'P 1'
#
loop_
_entity.id
_entity.type
_entity.pdbx_description
1 polymer ?
#
loop_
_entity_poly.entity_id
_entity_poly.type
_entity_poly.pdbx_seq_one_letter_code
_entity_poly.pdbx_strand_id
1 'polypeptide(L)'
;MKIFFMATHPSHGSGYSRVANKLTNHLASLPGVEVVYFAFGNYKHLQIKDRFIDPRIRFLDAVELDPNAGAGCGDNAILPSIINEKPDALFVYHDMNVTKAILDKITPEHMPPKKYLYLDIVYPWQNTDIFEILKKHKFDHIWTFLDTWTRHMVDDLKFDPSNVTTMVHGIDFERFVDISPGEAKVKAGFKPDDYLVVSMNRNSFRKMWDTTIKAF
;
A
#
# COMPACT_ATOMS: atom_id res chain seq x y z
N MET A 1 -19.88 7.40 7.77
CA MET A 1 -18.90 7.87 6.76
C MET A 1 -18.51 6.71 5.89
N LYS A 2 -18.71 6.82 4.58
CA LYS A 2 -18.34 5.80 3.60
C LYS A 2 -16.97 6.10 3.00
N ILE A 3 -16.01 5.20 3.17
CA ILE A 3 -14.63 5.33 2.67
C ILE A 3 -14.44 4.41 1.47
N PHE A 4 -14.05 4.97 0.33
CA PHE A 4 -13.59 4.22 -0.83
C PHE A 4 -12.09 4.01 -0.71
N PHE A 5 -11.69 2.82 -0.28
CA PHE A 5 -10.30 2.47 -0.01
C PHE A 5 -9.70 1.76 -1.21
N MET A 6 -8.64 2.31 -1.78
CA MET A 6 -7.96 1.77 -2.97
C MET A 6 -6.57 1.29 -2.60
N ALA A 7 -6.30 0.02 -2.76
CA ALA A 7 -4.99 -0.59 -2.48
C ALA A 7 -4.84 -1.98 -3.11
N THR A 8 -3.64 -2.56 -2.95
CA THR A 8 -3.34 -3.92 -3.41
C THR A 8 -4.23 -4.96 -2.75
N HIS A 9 -4.74 -5.90 -3.55
CA HIS A 9 -5.61 -6.99 -3.11
C HIS A 9 -5.04 -7.75 -1.89
N PRO A 10 -5.87 -8.07 -0.88
CA PRO A 10 -5.41 -8.71 0.37
C PRO A 10 -4.69 -10.03 0.18
N SER A 11 -5.07 -10.81 -0.84
CA SER A 11 -4.42 -12.10 -1.15
C SER A 11 -3.07 -11.97 -1.84
N HIS A 12 -2.65 -10.76 -2.22
CA HIS A 12 -1.35 -10.56 -2.85
C HIS A 12 -0.20 -10.72 -1.84
N GLY A 13 0.92 -11.34 -2.25
CA GLY A 13 2.09 -11.63 -1.39
C GLY A 13 2.99 -10.45 -1.05
N SER A 14 2.50 -9.18 -1.15
CA SER A 14 3.31 -7.98 -0.91
C SER A 14 3.13 -7.36 0.47
N GLY A 15 4.05 -6.47 0.83
CA GLY A 15 3.92 -5.61 2.01
C GLY A 15 2.70 -4.70 1.92
N TYR A 16 2.44 -4.13 0.73
CA TYR A 16 1.25 -3.29 0.50
C TYR A 16 -0.05 -4.00 0.87
N SER A 17 -0.23 -5.22 0.41
CA SER A 17 -1.45 -5.98 0.70
C SER A 17 -1.62 -6.30 2.19
N ARG A 18 -0.51 -6.52 2.91
CA ARG A 18 -0.54 -6.76 4.36
C ARG A 18 -1.01 -5.52 5.11
N VAL A 19 -0.42 -4.37 4.80
CA VAL A 19 -0.78 -3.08 5.43
C VAL A 19 -2.21 -2.70 5.06
N ALA A 20 -2.58 -2.78 3.78
CA ALA A 20 -3.94 -2.50 3.31
C ALA A 20 -4.99 -3.36 4.03
N ASN A 21 -4.75 -4.66 4.17
CA ASN A 21 -5.66 -5.57 4.87
C ASN A 21 -5.84 -5.19 6.35
N LYS A 22 -4.75 -4.84 7.05
CA LYS A 22 -4.83 -4.40 8.45
C LYS A 22 -5.58 -3.07 8.59
N LEU A 23 -5.28 -2.10 7.71
CA LEU A 23 -5.96 -0.79 7.72
C LEU A 23 -7.46 -0.91 7.44
N THR A 24 -7.85 -1.65 6.40
CA THR A 24 -9.26 -1.80 6.03
C THR A 24 -10.06 -2.53 7.10
N ASN A 25 -9.53 -3.61 7.69
CA ASN A 25 -10.17 -4.30 8.79
C ASN A 25 -10.32 -3.40 10.03
N HIS A 26 -9.30 -2.59 10.34
CA HIS A 26 -9.39 -1.62 11.43
C HIS A 26 -10.46 -0.55 11.15
N LEU A 27 -10.46 0.06 9.97
CA LEU A 27 -11.46 1.05 9.59
C LEU A 27 -12.88 0.47 9.64
N ALA A 28 -13.09 -0.75 9.17
CA ALA A 28 -14.39 -1.42 9.23
C ALA A 28 -14.83 -1.75 10.67
N SER A 29 -13.91 -1.80 11.63
CA SER A 29 -14.23 -1.99 13.05
C SER A 29 -14.74 -0.73 13.74
N LEU A 30 -14.50 0.46 13.16
CA LEU A 30 -14.88 1.73 13.77
C LEU A 30 -16.40 1.99 13.62
N PRO A 31 -17.05 2.48 14.68
CA PRO A 31 -18.47 2.81 14.61
C PRO A 31 -18.78 3.87 13.56
N GLY A 32 -19.81 3.65 12.75
CA GLY A 32 -20.25 4.59 11.73
C GLY A 32 -19.34 4.72 10.51
N VAL A 33 -18.37 3.81 10.35
CA VAL A 33 -17.51 3.72 9.17
C VAL A 33 -17.96 2.55 8.31
N GLU A 34 -18.23 2.83 7.04
CA GLU A 34 -18.47 1.86 5.97
C GLU A 34 -17.24 1.85 5.05
N VAL A 35 -16.69 0.68 4.76
CA VAL A 35 -15.52 0.53 3.90
C VAL A 35 -15.91 -0.16 2.61
N VAL A 36 -15.67 0.51 1.49
CA VAL A 36 -15.69 -0.07 0.16
C VAL A 36 -14.22 -0.25 -0.26
N TYR A 37 -13.77 -1.49 -0.35
CA TYR A 37 -12.39 -1.79 -0.69
C TYR A 37 -12.27 -2.16 -2.17
N PHE A 38 -11.77 -1.22 -2.98
CA PHE A 38 -11.40 -1.45 -4.36
C PHE A 38 -9.97 -2.03 -4.40
N ALA A 39 -9.89 -3.34 -4.61
CA ALA A 39 -8.66 -4.11 -4.46
C ALA A 39 -8.06 -4.46 -5.83
N PHE A 40 -6.88 -3.99 -6.14
CA PHE A 40 -6.20 -4.24 -7.41
C PHE A 40 -5.03 -5.22 -7.29
N GLY A 41 -4.61 -5.79 -8.42
CA GLY A 41 -3.48 -6.73 -8.50
C GLY A 41 -3.80 -8.10 -7.91
N ASN A 42 -5.02 -8.61 -8.11
CA ASN A 42 -5.39 -9.97 -7.74
C ASN A 42 -4.77 -10.98 -8.72
N TYR A 43 -3.50 -11.27 -8.54
CA TYR A 43 -2.84 -12.32 -9.32
C TYR A 43 -3.08 -13.67 -8.68
N LYS A 44 -4.01 -14.45 -9.20
CA LYS A 44 -4.46 -15.74 -8.64
C LYS A 44 -3.31 -16.71 -8.31
N HIS A 45 -2.21 -16.66 -9.05
CA HIS A 45 -1.01 -17.49 -8.82
C HIS A 45 -0.11 -17.01 -7.66
N LEU A 46 -0.32 -15.78 -7.14
CA LEU A 46 0.45 -15.19 -6.05
C LEU A 46 -0.37 -15.07 -4.75
N GLN A 47 -1.51 -15.74 -4.68
CA GLN A 47 -2.43 -15.59 -3.55
C GLN A 47 -1.89 -16.20 -2.26
N ILE A 48 -1.98 -15.41 -1.18
CA ILE A 48 -1.90 -15.89 0.19
C ILE A 48 -3.34 -16.09 0.68
N LYS A 49 -3.74 -17.35 0.88
CA LYS A 49 -5.15 -17.72 1.10
C LYS A 49 -5.74 -17.30 2.45
N ASP A 50 -4.93 -16.99 3.45
CA ASP A 50 -5.37 -16.98 4.85
C ASP A 50 -5.45 -15.59 5.50
N ARG A 51 -5.69 -14.53 4.72
CA ARG A 51 -5.93 -13.22 5.32
C ARG A 51 -7.40 -12.99 5.56
N PHE A 52 -7.74 -12.77 6.82
CA PHE A 52 -9.09 -12.38 7.22
C PHE A 52 -9.47 -11.03 6.59
N ILE A 53 -10.66 -10.99 6.02
CA ILE A 53 -11.31 -9.75 5.56
C ILE A 53 -12.60 -9.63 6.38
N ASP A 54 -12.78 -8.51 7.06
CA ASP A 54 -13.98 -8.25 7.83
C ASP A 54 -15.22 -8.32 6.92
N PRO A 55 -16.24 -9.12 7.25
CA PRO A 55 -17.42 -9.29 6.41
C PRO A 55 -18.25 -8.01 6.22
N ARG A 56 -18.00 -6.96 7.01
CA ARG A 56 -18.61 -5.63 6.82
C ARG A 56 -17.98 -4.84 5.68
N ILE A 57 -16.80 -5.24 5.19
CA ILE A 57 -16.15 -4.60 4.05
C ILE A 57 -16.87 -4.99 2.77
N ARG A 58 -17.39 -4.00 2.05
CA ARG A 58 -17.83 -4.18 0.67
C ARG A 58 -16.61 -4.31 -0.22
N PHE A 59 -16.36 -5.50 -0.72
CA PHE A 59 -15.17 -5.82 -1.47
C PHE A 59 -15.43 -5.74 -2.98
N LEU A 60 -14.58 -5.01 -3.69
CA LEU A 60 -14.58 -4.84 -5.15
C LEU A 60 -13.24 -5.31 -5.70
N ASP A 61 -13.22 -6.44 -6.38
CA ASP A 61 -12.02 -6.95 -7.04
C ASP A 61 -11.84 -6.29 -8.41
N ALA A 62 -10.79 -5.50 -8.55
CA ALA A 62 -10.51 -4.75 -9.77
C ALA A 62 -10.30 -5.66 -11.00
N VAL A 63 -9.71 -6.85 -10.81
CA VAL A 63 -9.48 -7.82 -11.91
C VAL A 63 -10.78 -8.47 -12.35
N GLU A 64 -11.72 -8.70 -11.44
CA GLU A 64 -13.04 -9.24 -11.78
C GLU A 64 -13.92 -8.18 -12.47
N LEU A 65 -13.82 -6.93 -12.03
CA LEU A 65 -14.58 -5.82 -12.62
C LEU A 65 -14.07 -5.39 -14.00
N ASP A 66 -12.75 -5.50 -14.23
CA ASP A 66 -12.11 -5.15 -15.50
C ASP A 66 -10.95 -6.12 -15.79
N PRO A 67 -11.27 -7.34 -16.26
CA PRO A 67 -10.27 -8.40 -16.49
C PRO A 67 -9.27 -8.08 -17.61
N ASN A 68 -9.56 -7.09 -18.44
CA ASN A 68 -8.72 -6.69 -19.58
C ASN A 68 -7.77 -5.54 -19.22
N ALA A 69 -7.91 -4.93 -18.03
CA ALA A 69 -7.02 -3.87 -17.61
C ALA A 69 -5.59 -4.39 -17.39
N GLY A 70 -4.62 -3.73 -17.98
CA GLY A 70 -3.21 -4.00 -17.75
C GLY A 70 -2.86 -3.92 -16.27
N ALA A 71 -1.91 -4.74 -15.81
CA ALA A 71 -1.44 -4.78 -14.42
C ALA A 71 -2.52 -5.01 -13.34
N GLY A 72 -3.74 -5.43 -13.70
CA GLY A 72 -4.81 -5.76 -12.76
C GLY A 72 -5.31 -4.57 -11.94
N CYS A 73 -5.16 -3.34 -12.46
CA CYS A 73 -5.57 -2.12 -11.76
C CYS A 73 -7.06 -1.79 -11.94
N GLY A 74 -7.77 -2.46 -12.86
CA GLY A 74 -9.20 -2.22 -13.09
C GLY A 74 -9.47 -0.81 -13.61
N ASP A 75 -8.65 -0.33 -14.53
CA ASP A 75 -8.61 1.07 -14.99
C ASP A 75 -9.97 1.62 -15.39
N ASN A 76 -10.78 0.83 -16.11
CA ASN A 76 -12.10 1.26 -16.57
C ASN A 76 -13.19 1.10 -15.48
N ALA A 77 -12.90 0.39 -14.40
CA ALA A 77 -13.84 0.16 -13.29
C ALA A 77 -13.71 1.21 -12.17
N ILE A 78 -12.60 1.96 -12.08
CA ILE A 78 -12.36 2.92 -11.00
C ILE A 78 -13.47 3.99 -10.95
N LEU A 79 -13.60 4.77 -12.02
CA LEU A 79 -14.55 5.86 -12.05
C LEU A 79 -16.02 5.40 -11.93
N PRO A 80 -16.49 4.38 -12.66
CA PRO A 80 -17.82 3.84 -12.45
C PRO A 80 -18.09 3.36 -11.03
N SER A 81 -17.12 2.76 -10.37
CA SER A 81 -17.25 2.32 -8.98
C SER A 81 -17.41 3.50 -8.02
N ILE A 82 -16.62 4.57 -8.18
CA ILE A 82 -16.76 5.78 -7.36
C ILE A 82 -18.13 6.43 -7.56
N ILE A 83 -18.58 6.57 -8.80
CA ILE A 83 -19.90 7.15 -9.14
C ILE A 83 -21.03 6.34 -8.51
N ASN A 84 -20.93 5.00 -8.58
CA ASN A 84 -21.95 4.11 -8.03
C ASN A 84 -21.97 4.10 -6.50
N GLU A 85 -20.80 4.07 -5.88
CA GLU A 85 -20.67 3.98 -4.41
C GLU A 85 -20.92 5.32 -3.71
N LYS A 86 -20.70 6.45 -4.37
CA LYS A 86 -20.86 7.81 -3.81
C LYS A 86 -20.20 7.96 -2.44
N PRO A 87 -18.89 7.70 -2.31
CA PRO A 87 -18.23 7.72 -1.02
C PRO A 87 -18.07 9.15 -0.46
N ASP A 88 -18.04 9.27 0.86
CA ASP A 88 -17.70 10.51 1.57
C ASP A 88 -16.20 10.82 1.47
N ALA A 89 -15.38 9.77 1.38
CA ALA A 89 -13.93 9.89 1.37
C ALA A 89 -13.27 8.90 0.41
N LEU A 90 -12.22 9.35 -0.28
CA LEU A 90 -11.25 8.52 -0.98
C LEU A 90 -10.04 8.30 -0.07
N PHE A 91 -9.60 7.06 0.05
CA PHE A 91 -8.32 6.71 0.67
C PHE A 91 -7.50 5.87 -0.30
N VAL A 92 -6.33 6.36 -0.71
CA VAL A 92 -5.40 5.62 -1.57
C VAL A 92 -4.17 5.21 -0.76
N TYR A 93 -3.76 3.96 -0.89
CA TYR A 93 -2.53 3.44 -0.27
C TYR A 93 -1.69 2.69 -1.29
N HIS A 94 -0.64 3.32 -1.80
CA HIS A 94 0.34 2.70 -2.70
C HIS A 94 1.58 3.58 -2.92
N ASP A 95 2.47 3.11 -3.83
CA ASP A 95 3.59 3.90 -4.35
C ASP A 95 3.11 5.01 -5.31
N MET A 96 4.06 5.88 -5.65
CA MET A 96 3.83 7.05 -6.50
C MET A 96 3.22 6.70 -7.86
N ASN A 97 3.74 5.66 -8.52
CA ASN A 97 3.35 5.32 -9.89
C ASN A 97 1.91 4.81 -9.97
N VAL A 98 1.56 3.90 -9.06
CA VAL A 98 0.21 3.35 -8.97
C VAL A 98 -0.77 4.42 -8.50
N THR A 99 -0.39 5.25 -7.51
CA THR A 99 -1.20 6.38 -7.06
C THR A 99 -1.50 7.33 -8.21
N LYS A 100 -0.48 7.69 -9.01
CA LYS A 100 -0.68 8.53 -10.21
C LYS A 100 -1.65 7.88 -11.18
N ALA A 101 -1.44 6.61 -11.53
CA ALA A 101 -2.31 5.89 -12.45
C ALA A 101 -3.77 5.86 -12.00
N ILE A 102 -4.02 5.73 -10.69
CA ILE A 102 -5.36 5.78 -10.10
C ILE A 102 -5.95 7.20 -10.24
N LEU A 103 -5.20 8.22 -9.85
CA LEU A 103 -5.70 9.60 -9.86
C LEU A 103 -5.99 10.11 -11.27
N ASP A 104 -5.22 9.67 -12.27
CA ASP A 104 -5.46 9.99 -13.68
C ASP A 104 -6.79 9.41 -14.21
N LYS A 105 -7.40 8.44 -13.52
CA LYS A 105 -8.70 7.86 -13.89
C LYS A 105 -9.89 8.52 -13.21
N ILE A 106 -9.67 9.41 -12.25
CA ILE A 106 -10.73 10.06 -11.50
C ILE A 106 -10.84 11.52 -11.96
N THR A 107 -11.95 11.88 -12.56
CA THR A 107 -12.16 13.26 -13.00
C THR A 107 -12.46 14.16 -11.80
N PRO A 108 -12.06 15.44 -11.83
CA PRO A 108 -12.21 16.36 -10.69
C PRO A 108 -13.62 16.45 -10.12
N GLU A 109 -14.65 16.40 -10.97
CA GLU A 109 -16.05 16.47 -10.58
C GLU A 109 -16.57 15.21 -9.86
N HIS A 110 -15.86 14.08 -10.01
CA HIS A 110 -16.21 12.82 -9.36
C HIS A 110 -15.29 12.49 -8.18
N MET A 111 -14.35 13.39 -7.89
CA MET A 111 -13.48 13.22 -6.73
C MET A 111 -14.28 13.33 -5.44
N PRO A 112 -14.20 12.35 -4.52
CA PRO A 112 -14.88 12.43 -3.23
C PRO A 112 -14.52 13.68 -2.43
N PRO A 113 -15.44 14.21 -1.60
CA PRO A 113 -15.22 15.46 -0.86
C PRO A 113 -14.00 15.43 0.06
N LYS A 114 -13.71 14.28 0.66
CA LYS A 114 -12.52 14.05 1.47
C LYS A 114 -11.52 13.14 0.77
N LYS A 115 -10.23 13.45 0.88
CA LYS A 115 -9.16 12.76 0.16
C LYS A 115 -7.97 12.52 1.07
N TYR A 116 -7.61 11.28 1.21
CA TYR A 116 -6.52 10.81 2.05
C TYR A 116 -5.57 9.95 1.25
N LEU A 117 -4.29 10.09 1.51
CA LEU A 117 -3.25 9.35 0.82
C LEU A 117 -2.21 8.83 1.80
N TYR A 118 -1.93 7.54 1.75
CA TYR A 118 -0.78 6.94 2.40
C TYR A 118 0.23 6.56 1.32
N LEU A 119 1.27 7.40 1.13
CA LEU A 119 2.14 7.40 -0.03
C LEU A 119 3.50 6.79 0.28
N ASP A 120 3.87 5.76 -0.48
CA ASP A 120 5.25 5.29 -0.58
C ASP A 120 6.01 6.06 -1.66
N ILE A 121 6.97 6.88 -1.24
CA ILE A 121 7.82 7.64 -2.16
C ILE A 121 9.06 6.79 -2.49
N VAL A 122 8.94 5.95 -3.53
CA VAL A 122 9.99 4.99 -3.90
C VAL A 122 11.06 5.59 -4.78
N TYR A 123 10.69 6.52 -5.66
CA TYR A 123 11.58 7.10 -6.67
C TYR A 123 11.35 8.61 -6.78
N PRO A 124 11.76 9.41 -5.77
CA PRO A 124 11.41 10.82 -5.68
C PRO A 124 11.94 11.70 -6.83
N TRP A 125 12.98 11.23 -7.51
CA TRP A 125 13.58 11.93 -8.64
C TRP A 125 13.04 11.48 -10.00
N GLN A 126 12.19 10.47 -9.99
CA GLN A 126 11.51 9.96 -11.17
C GLN A 126 10.01 10.20 -11.00
N ASN A 127 9.31 10.55 -12.07
CA ASN A 127 7.85 10.80 -12.04
C ASN A 127 7.45 11.92 -11.07
N THR A 128 8.19 13.02 -11.07
CA THR A 128 7.93 14.19 -10.21
C THR A 128 6.56 14.84 -10.50
N ASP A 129 5.96 14.57 -11.63
CA ASP A 129 4.63 15.01 -12.02
C ASP A 129 3.52 14.54 -11.07
N ILE A 130 3.74 13.45 -10.32
CA ILE A 130 2.79 13.03 -9.29
C ILE A 130 2.58 14.13 -8.23
N PHE A 131 3.63 14.84 -7.85
CA PHE A 131 3.51 15.88 -6.84
C PHE A 131 2.64 17.06 -7.31
N GLU A 132 2.71 17.40 -8.61
CA GLU A 132 1.82 18.40 -9.20
C GLU A 132 0.35 17.91 -9.25
N ILE A 133 0.15 16.63 -9.53
CA ILE A 133 -1.17 16.00 -9.46
C ILE A 133 -1.71 16.06 -8.03
N LEU A 134 -0.89 15.73 -7.01
CA LEU A 134 -1.31 15.80 -5.62
C LEU A 134 -1.69 17.22 -5.19
N LYS A 135 -0.93 18.24 -5.61
CA LYS A 135 -1.24 19.66 -5.37
C LYS A 135 -2.56 20.06 -6.03
N LYS A 136 -2.76 19.64 -7.28
CA LYS A 136 -4.00 19.91 -8.03
C LYS A 136 -5.23 19.33 -7.35
N HIS A 137 -5.15 18.11 -6.84
CA HIS A 137 -6.27 17.42 -6.18
C HIS A 137 -6.52 17.89 -4.75
N LYS A 138 -5.60 18.59 -4.12
CA LYS A 138 -5.73 19.13 -2.76
C LYS A 138 -6.19 18.08 -1.76
N PHE A 139 -5.31 17.16 -1.43
CA PHE A 139 -5.59 16.13 -0.42
C PHE A 139 -5.79 16.77 0.95
N ASP A 140 -6.76 16.28 1.71
CA ASP A 140 -7.01 16.70 3.09
C ASP A 140 -5.86 16.26 4.00
N HIS A 141 -5.27 15.07 3.75
CA HIS A 141 -4.06 14.64 4.42
C HIS A 141 -3.26 13.61 3.61
N ILE A 142 -1.94 13.70 3.71
CA ILE A 142 -0.98 12.78 3.10
C ILE A 142 -0.07 12.24 4.20
N TRP A 143 -0.04 10.92 4.35
CA TRP A 143 0.95 10.24 5.18
C TRP A 143 2.07 9.71 4.32
N THR A 144 3.31 9.92 4.75
CA THR A 144 4.50 9.30 4.16
C THR A 144 5.08 8.26 5.10
N PHE A 145 5.91 7.35 4.60
CA PHE A 145 6.47 6.27 5.42
C PHE A 145 7.64 6.72 6.30
N LEU A 146 8.32 7.78 5.91
CA LEU A 146 9.56 8.24 6.53
C LEU A 146 9.57 9.77 6.70
N ASP A 147 10.15 10.25 7.79
CA ASP A 147 10.35 11.68 8.05
C ASP A 147 11.12 12.39 6.93
N THR A 148 12.05 11.70 6.30
CA THR A 148 12.78 12.23 5.15
C THR A 148 11.83 12.63 4.01
N TRP A 149 10.83 11.81 3.74
CA TRP A 149 9.84 12.09 2.70
C TRP A 149 8.85 13.17 3.12
N THR A 150 8.43 13.20 4.38
CA THR A 150 7.63 14.31 4.92
C THR A 150 8.35 15.63 4.74
N ARG A 151 9.63 15.71 5.15
CA ARG A 151 10.46 16.91 4.97
C ARG A 151 10.63 17.28 3.51
N HIS A 152 10.91 16.32 2.63
CA HIS A 152 11.02 16.58 1.20
C HIS A 152 9.73 17.20 0.62
N MET A 153 8.57 16.67 0.99
CA MET A 153 7.30 17.23 0.54
C MET A 153 7.05 18.65 1.07
N VAL A 154 7.37 18.91 2.34
CA VAL A 154 7.13 20.20 2.97
C VAL A 154 8.20 21.22 2.56
N ASP A 155 9.48 20.88 2.73
CA ASP A 155 10.58 21.83 2.61
C ASP A 155 10.95 22.08 1.14
N ASP A 156 11.00 21.03 0.31
CA ASP A 156 11.43 21.14 -1.08
C ASP A 156 10.24 21.38 -2.01
N LEU A 157 9.18 20.62 -1.87
CA LEU A 157 8.03 20.66 -2.75
C LEU A 157 6.93 21.62 -2.31
N LYS A 158 7.06 22.25 -1.13
CA LYS A 158 6.15 23.28 -0.61
C LYS A 158 4.71 22.83 -0.40
N PHE A 159 4.52 21.60 0.05
CA PHE A 159 3.22 21.17 0.58
C PHE A 159 2.96 21.83 1.94
N ASP A 160 1.70 22.02 2.28
CA ASP A 160 1.30 22.54 3.58
C ASP A 160 1.69 21.54 4.70
N PRO A 161 2.51 21.94 5.69
CA PRO A 161 2.93 21.04 6.76
C PRO A 161 1.78 20.54 7.65
N SER A 162 0.64 21.22 7.66
CA SER A 162 -0.55 20.74 8.38
C SER A 162 -1.20 19.51 7.72
N ASN A 163 -0.93 19.31 6.43
CA ASN A 163 -1.55 18.27 5.61
C ASN A 163 -0.60 17.12 5.27
N VAL A 164 0.66 17.16 5.72
CA VAL A 164 1.64 16.10 5.45
C VAL A 164 2.32 15.67 6.75
N THR A 165 2.19 14.39 7.10
CA THR A 165 2.84 13.83 8.29
C THR A 165 3.45 12.46 8.02
N THR A 166 4.37 12.05 8.89
CA THR A 166 4.94 10.69 8.84
C THR A 166 4.04 9.72 9.56
N MET A 167 3.75 8.60 8.92
CA MET A 167 3.13 7.43 9.51
C MET A 167 3.94 6.19 9.17
N VAL A 168 4.78 5.75 10.10
CA VAL A 168 5.57 4.52 9.91
C VAL A 168 4.69 3.29 9.93
N HIS A 169 5.10 2.25 9.20
CA HIS A 169 4.39 0.98 9.23
C HIS A 169 4.48 0.33 10.60
N GLY A 170 3.35 -0.09 11.12
CA GLY A 170 3.29 -0.94 12.30
C GLY A 170 3.81 -2.35 12.02
N ILE A 171 4.31 -3.01 13.05
CA ILE A 171 4.72 -4.39 13.03
C ILE A 171 3.88 -5.21 14.02
N ASP A 172 3.57 -6.43 13.66
CA ASP A 172 2.81 -7.36 14.50
C ASP A 172 3.78 -8.10 15.42
N PHE A 173 4.04 -7.53 16.59
CA PHE A 173 5.01 -8.06 17.56
C PHE A 173 4.66 -9.47 18.06
N GLU A 174 3.40 -9.86 18.06
CA GLU A 174 2.96 -11.19 18.49
C GLU A 174 3.52 -12.32 17.61
N ARG A 175 3.97 -11.97 16.39
CA ARG A 175 4.60 -12.91 15.45
C ARG A 175 6.11 -13.06 15.66
N PHE A 176 6.71 -12.22 16.47
CA PHE A 176 8.13 -12.29 16.77
C PHE A 176 8.31 -12.98 18.11
N VAL A 177 8.99 -14.10 18.08
CA VAL A 177 9.35 -14.87 19.27
C VAL A 177 10.71 -14.41 19.75
N ASP A 178 10.79 -14.00 21.02
CA ASP A 178 12.05 -13.69 21.65
C ASP A 178 12.77 -15.01 22.01
N ILE A 179 13.67 -15.43 21.15
CA ILE A 179 14.51 -16.62 21.35
C ILE A 179 15.98 -16.25 21.17
N SER A 180 16.84 -16.98 21.86
CA SER A 180 18.29 -16.76 21.75
C SER A 180 18.78 -16.99 20.31
N PRO A 181 19.85 -16.30 19.87
CA PRO A 181 20.43 -16.51 18.54
C PRO A 181 20.81 -17.98 18.26
N GLY A 182 21.30 -18.68 19.27
CA GLY A 182 21.66 -20.12 19.17
C GLY A 182 20.42 -20.98 18.90
N GLU A 183 19.35 -20.78 19.66
CA GLU A 183 18.07 -21.48 19.43
C GLU A 183 17.47 -21.18 18.06
N ALA A 184 17.53 -19.91 17.61
CA ALA A 184 17.07 -19.52 16.30
C ALA A 184 17.80 -20.25 15.17
N LYS A 185 19.15 -20.37 15.29
CA LYS A 185 19.99 -21.11 14.36
C LYS A 185 19.62 -22.58 14.32
N VAL A 186 19.47 -23.22 15.48
CA VAL A 186 19.08 -24.65 15.59
C VAL A 186 17.69 -24.87 14.94
N LYS A 187 16.71 -24.02 15.21
CA LYS A 187 15.39 -24.10 14.57
C LYS A 187 15.45 -23.94 13.05
N ALA A 188 16.42 -23.20 12.55
CA ALA A 188 16.66 -23.02 11.12
C ALA A 188 17.53 -24.13 10.49
N GLY A 189 17.94 -25.14 11.26
CA GLY A 189 18.74 -26.28 10.79
C GLY A 189 20.24 -26.04 10.77
N PHE A 190 20.75 -25.03 11.48
CA PHE A 190 22.17 -24.70 11.62
C PHE A 190 22.71 -25.09 13.02
N LYS A 191 24.02 -25.07 13.17
CA LYS A 191 24.66 -25.21 14.49
C LYS A 191 24.54 -23.89 15.27
N PRO A 192 24.46 -23.94 16.62
CA PRO A 192 24.35 -22.73 17.44
C PRO A 192 25.45 -21.69 17.19
N ASP A 193 26.67 -22.21 16.95
CA ASP A 193 27.88 -21.39 16.78
C ASP A 193 28.20 -21.02 15.33
N ASP A 194 27.40 -21.48 14.37
CA ASP A 194 27.58 -21.12 12.97
C ASP A 194 27.47 -19.58 12.78
N TYR A 195 28.36 -19.01 11.96
CA TYR A 195 28.23 -17.62 11.51
C TYR A 195 27.30 -17.58 10.31
N LEU A 196 26.18 -16.91 10.45
CA LEU A 196 25.16 -16.82 9.40
C LEU A 196 25.08 -15.41 8.83
N VAL A 197 25.18 -15.29 7.51
CA VAL A 197 24.80 -14.10 6.78
C VAL A 197 23.44 -14.36 6.12
N VAL A 198 22.45 -13.59 6.52
CA VAL A 198 21.07 -13.77 6.04
C VAL A 198 20.70 -12.63 5.11
N SER A 199 20.36 -12.95 3.85
CA SER A 199 19.75 -12.02 2.90
C SER A 199 18.33 -12.45 2.63
N MET A 200 17.35 -11.60 3.00
CA MET A 200 15.93 -11.90 2.86
C MET A 200 15.26 -10.85 2.03
N ASN A 201 15.13 -11.11 0.73
CA ASN A 201 14.53 -10.21 -0.24
C ASN A 201 13.76 -10.98 -1.30
N ARG A 202 12.78 -10.32 -1.94
CA ARG A 202 12.19 -10.86 -3.17
C ARG A 202 13.25 -10.92 -4.26
N ASN A 203 13.30 -12.02 -5.03
CA ASN A 203 14.19 -12.10 -6.19
C ASN A 203 13.70 -11.11 -7.27
N SER A 204 14.36 -9.97 -7.35
CA SER A 204 14.11 -8.93 -8.35
C SER A 204 15.43 -8.23 -8.67
N PHE A 205 15.57 -7.71 -9.90
CA PHE A 205 16.77 -7.02 -10.36
C PHE A 205 17.26 -5.96 -9.37
N ARG A 206 16.36 -5.13 -8.85
CA ARG A 206 16.67 -4.06 -7.87
C ARG A 206 17.32 -4.58 -6.58
N LYS A 207 17.10 -5.84 -6.21
CA LYS A 207 17.65 -6.45 -4.99
C LYS A 207 19.01 -7.10 -5.19
N MET A 208 19.51 -7.13 -6.44
CA MET A 208 20.87 -7.50 -6.82
C MET A 208 21.35 -8.82 -6.18
N TRP A 209 20.53 -9.85 -6.28
CA TRP A 209 20.84 -11.16 -5.74
C TRP A 209 22.12 -11.77 -6.30
N ASP A 210 22.39 -11.57 -7.60
CA ASP A 210 23.59 -11.98 -8.26
C ASP A 210 24.85 -11.34 -7.65
N THR A 211 24.79 -10.06 -7.34
CA THR A 211 25.88 -9.33 -6.67
C THR A 211 26.05 -9.84 -5.24
N THR A 212 24.96 -10.05 -4.52
CA THR A 212 25.02 -10.57 -3.14
C THR A 212 25.69 -11.96 -3.10
N ILE A 213 25.31 -12.88 -4.01
CA ILE A 213 25.88 -14.23 -4.08
C ILE A 213 27.36 -14.18 -4.47
N LYS A 214 27.75 -13.29 -5.39
CA LYS A 214 29.16 -13.17 -5.81
C LYS A 214 30.06 -12.54 -4.77
N ALA A 215 29.50 -11.78 -3.80
CA ALA A 215 30.22 -11.15 -2.72
C ALA A 215 30.61 -12.14 -1.61
N PHE A 216 30.05 -13.33 -1.58
CA PHE A 216 30.29 -14.45 -0.68
C PHE A 216 30.83 -15.68 -1.41
#